data_23e4dbf48dd01929911bba09f4367e7e
#
_entry.id   23e4dbf48dd01929911bba09f4367e7e
#
_cell.length_a   1.000
_cell.length_b   1.000
_cell.length_c   1.000
_cell.angle_alpha   90.00
_cell.angle_beta   90.00
_cell.angle_gamma   90.00
#
_symmetry.space_group_name_H-M   'P 1'
#
loop_
_entity.id
_entity.type
_entity.pdbx_description
1 polymer ?
#
loop_
_entity_poly.entity_id
_entity_poly.type
_entity_poly.pdbx_seq_one_letter_code
_entity_poly.pdbx_strand_id
1 'polypeptide(L)'
;IGAETFLKELVWREFAYHLIYHTPHIVSKSWRQEWEAFPWRTDSNHEDVVAWKQGRTGIPFVDAAMREMYVTGRMHNRGRMMVASFLTKHLMTHWRIGLEWFSDCLIDWDPASNAMGWQWSAGSGPDATPYFRVFNPVTQLQKFDPKNIYTKRWIAELSDTPSDTSLSY
;
A
#
# COMPACT_ATOMS: atom_id res chain seq x y z
N ILE A 1 17.38 3.08 -19.10
CA ILE A 1 16.25 2.53 -18.29
C ILE A 1 16.09 3.33 -17.00
N GLY A 2 17.12 3.49 -16.15
CA GLY A 2 16.99 4.18 -14.86
C GLY A 2 16.58 5.66 -14.97
N ALA A 3 17.25 6.42 -15.84
CA ALA A 3 16.95 7.84 -16.06
C ALA A 3 15.52 8.06 -16.60
N GLU A 4 15.08 7.21 -17.53
CA GLU A 4 13.72 7.28 -18.06
C GLU A 4 12.68 7.01 -16.98
N THR A 5 12.90 6.01 -16.13
CA THR A 5 12.02 5.71 -15.01
C THR A 5 11.95 6.89 -14.03
N PHE A 6 13.11 7.48 -13.71
CA PHE A 6 13.16 8.66 -12.86
C PHE A 6 12.34 9.84 -13.42
N LEU A 7 12.48 10.13 -14.71
CA LEU A 7 11.68 11.18 -15.36
C LEU A 7 10.18 10.89 -15.31
N LYS A 8 9.77 9.63 -15.49
CA LYS A 8 8.36 9.23 -15.35
C LYS A 8 7.85 9.47 -13.93
N GLU A 9 8.63 9.19 -12.90
CA GLU A 9 8.24 9.46 -11.50
C GLU A 9 8.07 10.97 -11.25
N LEU A 10 8.92 11.82 -11.84
CA LEU A 10 8.73 13.27 -11.77
C LEU A 10 7.42 13.72 -12.44
N VAL A 11 7.08 13.16 -13.60
CA VAL A 11 5.82 13.46 -14.28
C VAL A 11 4.61 13.01 -13.44
N TRP A 12 4.68 11.84 -12.81
CA TRP A 12 3.62 11.38 -11.90
C TRP A 12 3.45 12.32 -10.71
N ARG A 13 4.53 12.83 -10.14
CA ARG A 13 4.48 13.81 -9.06
C ARG A 13 3.79 15.09 -9.52
N GLU A 14 4.19 15.66 -10.64
CA GLU A 14 3.57 16.86 -11.20
C GLU A 14 2.09 16.65 -11.53
N PHE A 15 1.72 15.46 -12.02
CA PHE A 15 0.34 15.10 -12.24
C PHE A 15 -0.46 15.05 -10.92
N ALA A 16 0.12 14.52 -9.85
CA ALA A 16 -0.52 14.52 -8.53
C ALA A 16 -0.75 15.94 -8.01
N TYR A 17 0.21 16.84 -8.16
CA TYR A 17 0.05 18.25 -7.80
C TYR A 17 -1.00 18.98 -8.65
N HIS A 18 -1.04 18.67 -9.95
CA HIS A 18 -2.09 19.19 -10.82
C HIS A 18 -3.49 18.74 -10.35
N LEU A 19 -3.62 17.48 -9.99
CA LEU A 19 -4.89 16.95 -9.47
C LEU A 19 -5.32 17.63 -8.16
N ILE A 20 -4.44 17.75 -7.19
CA ILE A 20 -4.81 18.37 -5.91
C ILE A 20 -5.10 19.85 -6.05
N TYR A 21 -4.43 20.55 -6.96
CA TYR A 21 -4.69 21.95 -7.24
C TYR A 21 -6.11 22.17 -7.80
N HIS A 22 -6.54 21.37 -8.76
CA HIS A 22 -7.86 21.49 -9.39
C HIS A 22 -8.98 20.77 -8.64
N THR A 23 -8.64 19.78 -7.82
CA THR A 23 -9.58 18.93 -7.08
C THR A 23 -9.10 18.68 -5.66
N PRO A 24 -9.04 19.73 -4.81
CA PRO A 24 -8.47 19.63 -3.46
C PRO A 24 -9.19 18.62 -2.57
N HIS A 25 -10.44 18.25 -2.87
CA HIS A 25 -11.19 17.25 -2.12
C HIS A 25 -10.65 15.82 -2.28
N ILE A 26 -9.74 15.56 -3.23
CA ILE A 26 -9.16 14.23 -3.47
C ILE A 26 -8.43 13.67 -2.23
N VAL A 27 -7.98 14.53 -1.31
CA VAL A 27 -7.34 14.10 -0.06
C VAL A 27 -8.31 13.51 0.97
N SER A 28 -9.61 13.73 0.79
CA SER A 28 -10.64 13.34 1.76
C SER A 28 -11.85 12.62 1.17
N LYS A 29 -12.07 12.74 -0.13
CA LYS A 29 -13.19 12.12 -0.85
C LYS A 29 -12.68 11.40 -2.09
N SER A 30 -13.37 10.37 -2.49
CA SER A 30 -13.07 9.64 -3.72
C SER A 30 -13.22 10.55 -4.94
N TRP A 31 -12.24 10.48 -5.86
CA TRP A 31 -12.31 11.16 -7.16
C TRP A 31 -13.58 10.74 -7.91
N ARG A 32 -13.81 9.43 -7.98
CA ARG A 32 -15.04 8.86 -8.51
C ARG A 32 -16.05 8.76 -7.37
N GLN A 33 -17.03 9.65 -7.37
CA GLN A 33 -18.00 9.79 -6.28
C GLN A 33 -18.86 8.54 -6.04
N GLU A 34 -19.08 7.73 -7.06
CA GLU A 34 -19.80 6.45 -6.92
C GLU A 34 -19.14 5.51 -5.90
N TRP A 35 -17.84 5.65 -5.65
CA TRP A 35 -17.12 4.84 -4.65
C TRP A 35 -17.41 5.23 -3.20
N GLU A 36 -18.04 6.38 -2.97
CA GLU A 36 -18.51 6.74 -1.62
C GLU A 36 -19.69 5.87 -1.18
N ALA A 37 -20.43 5.28 -2.13
CA ALA A 37 -21.51 4.33 -1.84
C ALA A 37 -21.02 2.87 -1.66
N PHE A 38 -19.74 2.59 -1.91
CA PHE A 38 -19.19 1.26 -1.75
C PHE A 38 -19.15 0.88 -0.26
N PRO A 39 -19.52 -0.35 0.12
CA PRO A 39 -19.64 -0.77 1.53
C PRO A 39 -18.28 -0.99 2.20
N TRP A 40 -17.48 0.04 2.26
CA TRP A 40 -16.19 0.02 2.93
C TRP A 40 -16.34 -0.21 4.44
N ARG A 41 -15.43 -1.01 5.00
CA ARG A 41 -15.18 -0.97 6.43
C ARG A 41 -14.53 0.36 6.79
N THR A 42 -15.13 1.09 7.71
CA THR A 42 -14.64 2.42 8.15
C THR A 42 -14.13 2.44 9.58
N ASP A 43 -14.20 1.31 10.29
CA ASP A 43 -13.68 1.17 11.65
C ASP A 43 -12.16 1.00 11.62
N SER A 44 -11.44 2.04 12.04
CA SER A 44 -9.98 2.05 12.13
C SER A 44 -9.42 1.21 13.29
N ASN A 45 -10.29 0.79 14.23
CA ASN A 45 -9.95 -0.04 15.37
C ASN A 45 -10.32 -1.51 15.19
N HIS A 46 -10.89 -1.88 14.04
CA HIS A 46 -11.15 -3.28 13.72
C HIS A 46 -9.87 -4.11 13.81
N GLU A 47 -9.96 -5.32 14.36
CA GLU A 47 -8.79 -6.18 14.62
C GLU A 47 -7.89 -6.39 13.40
N ASP A 48 -8.47 -6.61 12.21
CA ASP A 48 -7.72 -6.77 10.96
C ASP A 48 -6.95 -5.49 10.58
N VAL A 49 -7.55 -4.31 10.80
CA VAL A 49 -6.93 -3.02 10.50
C VAL A 49 -5.77 -2.76 11.48
N VAL A 50 -5.96 -3.08 12.75
CA VAL A 50 -4.91 -2.98 13.76
C VAL A 50 -3.78 -3.96 13.44
N ALA A 51 -4.09 -5.21 13.05
CA ALA A 51 -3.11 -6.19 12.64
C ALA A 51 -2.33 -5.71 11.40
N TRP A 52 -3.01 -5.11 10.42
CA TRP A 52 -2.37 -4.52 9.24
C TRP A 52 -1.41 -3.38 9.62
N LYS A 53 -1.85 -2.42 10.44
CA LYS A 53 -1.00 -1.32 10.92
C LYS A 53 0.25 -1.82 11.65
N GLN A 54 0.14 -2.89 12.40
CA GLN A 54 1.21 -3.48 13.21
C GLN A 54 2.08 -4.50 12.45
N GLY A 55 1.77 -4.80 11.17
CA GLY A 55 2.48 -5.81 10.40
C GLY A 55 2.42 -7.20 11.01
N ARG A 56 1.20 -7.64 11.38
CA ARG A 56 0.91 -8.96 11.94
C ARG A 56 -0.38 -9.57 11.38
N THR A 57 -0.56 -9.38 10.08
CA THR A 57 -1.70 -9.96 9.33
C THR A 57 -1.56 -11.46 9.10
N GLY A 58 -0.36 -12.01 9.27
CA GLY A 58 -0.01 -13.37 8.87
C GLY A 58 0.43 -13.47 7.40
N ILE A 59 0.43 -12.36 6.65
CA ILE A 59 0.84 -12.28 5.25
C ILE A 59 2.27 -11.77 5.18
N PRO A 60 3.29 -12.63 4.94
CA PRO A 60 4.68 -12.24 5.14
C PRO A 60 5.12 -10.98 4.38
N PHE A 61 4.72 -10.83 3.13
CA PHE A 61 5.12 -9.66 2.36
C PHE A 61 4.47 -8.36 2.84
N VAL A 62 3.20 -8.43 3.25
CA VAL A 62 2.47 -7.29 3.84
C VAL A 62 3.10 -6.92 5.18
N ASP A 63 3.31 -7.89 6.05
CA ASP A 63 3.84 -7.69 7.39
C ASP A 63 5.26 -7.13 7.37
N ALA A 64 6.13 -7.66 6.52
CA ALA A 64 7.48 -7.14 6.34
C ALA A 64 7.47 -5.66 5.90
N ALA A 65 6.64 -5.31 4.91
CA ALA A 65 6.55 -3.95 4.40
C ALA A 65 6.01 -2.96 5.44
N MET A 66 5.00 -3.36 6.22
CA MET A 66 4.44 -2.52 7.28
C MET A 66 5.43 -2.33 8.43
N ARG A 67 6.16 -3.37 8.83
CA ARG A 67 7.21 -3.27 9.87
C ARG A 67 8.39 -2.41 9.41
N GLU A 68 8.85 -2.57 8.14
CA GLU A 68 9.87 -1.69 7.56
C GLU A 68 9.44 -0.23 7.66
N MET A 69 8.23 0.09 7.21
CA MET A 69 7.70 1.44 7.25
C MET A 69 7.68 2.01 8.68
N TYR A 70 7.16 1.26 9.62
CA TYR A 70 7.04 1.71 11.01
C TYR A 70 8.40 1.99 11.66
N VAL A 71 9.41 1.14 11.39
CA VAL A 71 10.75 1.28 11.99
C VAL A 71 11.59 2.35 11.28
N THR A 72 11.48 2.48 9.97
CA THR A 72 12.39 3.31 9.17
C THR A 72 11.76 4.59 8.61
N GLY A 73 10.44 4.68 8.60
CA GLY A 73 9.69 5.71 7.88
C GLY A 73 9.77 5.56 6.36
N ARG A 74 10.20 4.41 5.85
CA ARG A 74 10.40 4.15 4.41
C ARG A 74 9.69 2.87 3.99
N MET A 75 9.23 2.85 2.75
CA MET A 75 8.71 1.66 2.10
C MET A 75 8.91 1.77 0.59
N HIS A 76 9.48 0.74 0.00
CA HIS A 76 9.62 0.67 -1.46
C HIS A 76 8.24 0.73 -2.14
N ASN A 77 8.15 1.37 -3.32
CA ASN A 77 6.88 1.53 -4.05
C ASN A 77 6.10 0.22 -4.22
N ARG A 78 6.77 -0.88 -4.49
CA ARG A 78 6.14 -2.21 -4.59
C ARG A 78 5.46 -2.65 -3.29
N GLY A 79 6.07 -2.37 -2.15
CA GLY A 79 5.48 -2.58 -0.83
C GLY A 79 4.20 -1.75 -0.65
N ARG A 80 4.28 -0.45 -0.97
CA ARG A 80 3.12 0.47 -0.89
C ARG A 80 1.92 -0.04 -1.70
N MET A 81 2.15 -0.45 -2.93
CA MET A 81 1.10 -1.02 -3.79
C MET A 81 0.49 -2.29 -3.19
N MET A 82 1.32 -3.16 -2.63
CA MET A 82 0.88 -4.42 -2.05
C MET A 82 0.05 -4.21 -0.78
N VAL A 83 0.55 -3.43 0.17
CA VAL A 83 -0.14 -3.20 1.45
C VAL A 83 -1.43 -2.39 1.26
N ALA A 84 -1.46 -1.46 0.29
CA ALA A 84 -2.65 -0.70 -0.06
C ALA A 84 -3.71 -1.57 -0.75
N SER A 85 -3.31 -2.44 -1.67
CA SER A 85 -4.22 -3.41 -2.29
C SER A 85 -4.76 -4.39 -1.25
N PHE A 86 -3.93 -4.84 -0.31
CA PHE A 86 -4.37 -5.74 0.75
C PHE A 86 -5.43 -5.08 1.64
N LEU A 87 -5.17 -3.86 2.12
CA LEU A 87 -6.12 -3.12 2.95
C LEU A 87 -7.46 -2.89 2.23
N THR A 88 -7.42 -2.42 1.00
CA THR A 88 -8.63 -1.99 0.28
C THR A 88 -9.40 -3.14 -0.35
N LYS A 89 -8.74 -4.19 -0.81
CA LYS A 89 -9.36 -5.26 -1.61
C LYS A 89 -9.48 -6.60 -0.90
N HIS A 90 -8.63 -6.90 0.07
CA HIS A 90 -8.78 -8.10 0.91
C HIS A 90 -9.54 -7.78 2.20
N LEU A 91 -9.15 -6.70 2.90
CA LEU A 91 -9.83 -6.29 4.12
C LEU A 91 -11.06 -5.41 3.89
N MET A 92 -11.33 -5.02 2.64
CA MET A 92 -12.47 -4.15 2.26
C MET A 92 -12.53 -2.86 3.08
N THR A 93 -11.38 -2.36 3.49
CA THR A 93 -11.23 -1.19 4.37
C THR A 93 -11.05 0.07 3.55
N HIS A 94 -11.69 1.15 4.01
CA HIS A 94 -11.65 2.44 3.32
C HIS A 94 -10.22 2.96 3.19
N TRP A 95 -9.85 3.39 2.00
CA TRP A 95 -8.49 3.83 1.65
C TRP A 95 -7.98 4.99 2.54
N ARG A 96 -8.87 5.84 3.09
CA ARG A 96 -8.47 6.92 4.00
C ARG A 96 -7.78 6.43 5.26
N ILE A 97 -8.16 5.29 5.79
CA ILE A 97 -7.49 4.71 6.97
C ILE A 97 -6.02 4.42 6.66
N GLY A 98 -5.74 3.91 5.49
CA GLY A 98 -4.36 3.68 5.06
C GLY A 98 -3.63 4.97 4.71
N LEU A 99 -4.31 5.93 4.08
CA LEU A 99 -3.77 7.25 3.76
C LEU A 99 -3.32 7.99 5.04
N GLU A 100 -4.13 7.97 6.09
CA GLU A 100 -3.81 8.56 7.39
C GLU A 100 -2.61 7.86 8.03
N TRP A 101 -2.59 6.52 8.04
CA TRP A 101 -1.47 5.76 8.58
C TRP A 101 -0.16 6.01 7.85
N PHE A 102 -0.20 6.17 6.53
CA PHE A 102 0.99 6.54 5.75
C PHE A 102 1.48 7.95 6.07
N SER A 103 0.57 8.90 6.30
CA SER A 103 0.94 10.26 6.69
C SER A 103 1.65 10.31 8.05
N ASP A 104 1.28 9.42 8.96
CA ASP A 104 1.90 9.33 10.29
C ASP A 104 3.27 8.64 10.27
N CYS A 105 3.49 7.71 9.32
CA CYS A 105 4.67 6.85 9.34
C CYS A 105 5.74 7.22 8.32
N LEU A 106 5.38 7.73 7.13
CA LEU A 106 6.33 7.92 6.02
C LEU A 106 7.07 9.26 6.12
N ILE A 107 8.40 9.22 6.09
CA ILE A 107 9.24 10.44 6.09
C ILE A 107 9.21 11.19 4.75
N ASP A 108 8.86 10.51 3.66
CA ASP A 108 8.69 11.07 2.33
C ASP A 108 7.23 11.34 1.98
N TRP A 109 6.38 11.45 3.00
CA TRP A 109 4.97 11.71 2.81
C TRP A 109 4.72 13.03 2.06
N ASP A 110 3.81 12.97 1.11
CA ASP A 110 3.32 14.09 0.33
C ASP A 110 1.81 13.96 0.13
N PRO A 111 1.00 14.98 0.42
CA PRO A 111 -0.45 14.86 0.42
C PRO A 111 -1.03 14.50 -0.96
N ALA A 112 -0.46 15.05 -2.04
CA ALA A 112 -0.95 14.82 -3.40
C ALA A 112 -0.62 13.39 -3.87
N SER A 113 0.64 12.98 -3.74
CA SER A 113 1.11 11.66 -4.13
C SER A 113 0.48 10.55 -3.29
N ASN A 114 0.31 10.80 -1.99
CA ASN A 114 -0.34 9.85 -1.08
C ASN A 114 -1.81 9.63 -1.45
N ALA A 115 -2.58 10.71 -1.64
CA ALA A 115 -4.00 10.62 -2.01
C ALA A 115 -4.17 9.94 -3.37
N MET A 116 -3.38 10.32 -4.37
CA MET A 116 -3.43 9.70 -5.69
C MET A 116 -3.07 8.21 -5.64
N GLY A 117 -2.02 7.82 -4.93
CA GLY A 117 -1.58 6.43 -4.81
C GLY A 117 -2.59 5.54 -4.10
N TRP A 118 -3.18 6.01 -3.02
CA TRP A 118 -4.22 5.28 -2.30
C TRP A 118 -5.47 5.09 -3.14
N GLN A 119 -5.94 6.13 -3.82
CA GLN A 119 -7.11 6.05 -4.69
C GLN A 119 -6.85 5.25 -5.97
N TRP A 120 -5.61 5.28 -6.48
CA TRP A 120 -5.20 4.37 -7.55
C TRP A 120 -5.37 2.90 -7.13
N SER A 121 -4.88 2.54 -5.95
CA SER A 121 -4.98 1.17 -5.42
C SER A 121 -6.42 0.77 -5.10
N ALA A 122 -7.20 1.67 -4.51
CA ALA A 122 -8.60 1.42 -4.15
C ALA A 122 -9.53 1.28 -5.37
N GLY A 123 -9.19 1.91 -6.48
CA GLY A 123 -10.04 1.96 -7.68
C GLY A 123 -10.84 3.25 -7.82
N SER A 124 -10.74 4.17 -6.87
CA SER A 124 -11.55 5.40 -6.80
C SER A 124 -10.90 6.62 -7.45
N GLY A 125 -9.66 6.52 -7.91
CA GLY A 125 -8.90 7.61 -8.51
C GLY A 125 -9.14 7.81 -10.00
N PRO A 126 -8.59 8.89 -10.61
CA PRO A 126 -8.76 9.19 -12.04
C PRO A 126 -8.08 8.15 -12.94
N ASP A 127 -6.90 7.66 -12.57
CA ASP A 127 -6.14 6.61 -13.26
C ASP A 127 -6.05 5.38 -12.34
N ALA A 128 -7.21 4.87 -11.94
CA ALA A 128 -7.29 3.85 -10.93
C ALA A 128 -7.08 2.43 -11.48
N THR A 129 -6.42 1.59 -10.69
CA THR A 129 -6.39 0.15 -10.92
C THR A 129 -7.83 -0.39 -10.86
N PRO A 130 -8.28 -1.16 -11.87
CA PRO A 130 -9.59 -1.79 -11.81
C PRO A 130 -9.77 -2.61 -10.53
N TYR A 131 -10.94 -2.53 -9.91
CA TYR A 131 -11.21 -3.23 -8.65
C TYR A 131 -10.98 -4.74 -8.72
N PHE A 132 -11.26 -5.36 -9.86
CA PHE A 132 -11.02 -6.78 -10.07
C PHE A 132 -9.52 -7.16 -10.16
N ARG A 133 -8.61 -6.17 -10.33
CA ARG A 133 -7.17 -6.40 -10.31
C ARG A 133 -6.67 -6.41 -8.87
N VAL A 134 -6.69 -7.57 -8.27
CA VAL A 134 -6.18 -7.80 -6.91
C VAL A 134 -4.76 -8.33 -6.98
N PHE A 135 -3.84 -7.73 -6.24
CA PHE A 135 -2.49 -8.26 -6.11
C PHE A 135 -2.49 -9.44 -5.15
N ASN A 136 -2.12 -10.63 -5.64
CA ASN A 136 -1.96 -11.78 -4.78
C ASN A 136 -0.63 -11.69 -4.00
N PRO A 137 -0.66 -11.60 -2.66
CA PRO A 137 0.56 -11.41 -1.86
C PRO A 137 1.58 -12.53 -2.02
N VAL A 138 1.14 -13.78 -2.15
CA VAL A 138 2.03 -14.94 -2.32
C VAL A 138 2.78 -14.87 -3.65
N THR A 139 2.06 -14.60 -4.74
CA THR A 139 2.68 -14.45 -6.06
C THR A 139 3.66 -13.27 -6.10
N GLN A 140 3.34 -12.16 -5.40
CA GLN A 140 4.23 -11.01 -5.32
C GLN A 140 5.48 -11.34 -4.48
N LEU A 141 5.32 -12.05 -3.37
CA LEU A 141 6.44 -12.54 -2.56
C LEU A 141 7.39 -13.40 -3.40
N GLN A 142 6.86 -14.43 -4.06
CA GLN A 142 7.65 -15.34 -4.90
C GLN A 142 8.40 -14.59 -6.01
N LYS A 143 7.80 -13.55 -6.59
CA LYS A 143 8.40 -12.76 -7.66
C LYS A 143 9.50 -11.80 -7.18
N PHE A 144 9.32 -11.15 -6.03
CA PHE A 144 10.17 -10.05 -5.59
C PHE A 144 11.09 -10.39 -4.42
N ASP A 145 10.76 -11.43 -3.66
CA ASP A 145 11.59 -11.95 -2.57
C ASP A 145 11.65 -13.49 -2.57
N PRO A 146 12.05 -14.12 -3.69
CA PRO A 146 12.03 -15.57 -3.85
C PRO A 146 12.93 -16.33 -2.85
N LYS A 147 13.86 -15.64 -2.22
CA LYS A 147 14.77 -16.19 -1.20
C LYS A 147 14.38 -15.76 0.22
N ASN A 148 13.25 -15.11 0.39
CA ASN A 148 12.77 -14.60 1.68
C ASN A 148 13.78 -13.71 2.43
N ILE A 149 14.68 -13.02 1.71
CA ILE A 149 15.71 -12.17 2.33
C ILE A 149 15.07 -10.93 2.95
N TYR A 150 14.17 -10.30 2.21
CA TYR A 150 13.46 -9.12 2.67
C TYR A 150 12.50 -9.46 3.82
N THR A 151 11.68 -10.48 3.66
CA THR A 151 10.73 -10.92 4.68
C THR A 151 11.40 -11.32 5.98
N LYS A 152 12.48 -12.11 5.93
CA LYS A 152 13.23 -12.49 7.12
C LYS A 152 13.90 -11.32 7.83
N ARG A 153 14.29 -10.30 7.09
CA ARG A 153 14.89 -9.10 7.67
C ARG A 153 13.91 -8.36 8.59
N TRP A 154 12.64 -8.35 8.23
CA TRP A 154 11.61 -7.56 8.93
C TRP A 154 10.66 -8.38 9.80
N ILE A 155 10.67 -9.70 9.64
CA ILE A 155 9.86 -10.64 10.43
C ILE A 155 10.81 -11.53 11.20
N ALA A 156 11.10 -11.15 12.45
CA ALA A 156 12.03 -11.87 13.30
C ALA A 156 11.61 -13.33 13.54
N GLU A 157 10.31 -13.59 13.56
CA GLU A 157 9.71 -14.91 13.72
C GLU A 157 10.07 -15.87 12.58
N LEU A 158 10.53 -15.36 11.45
CA LEU A 158 10.95 -16.14 10.28
C LEU A 158 12.47 -16.27 10.13
N SER A 159 13.27 -15.70 11.03
CA SER A 159 14.73 -15.68 10.94
C SER A 159 15.34 -17.06 10.76
N ASP A 160 14.85 -18.03 11.51
CA ASP A 160 15.36 -19.40 11.55
C ASP A 160 14.74 -20.34 10.51
N THR A 161 13.80 -19.83 9.69
CA THR A 161 13.16 -20.62 8.64
C THR A 161 14.15 -20.87 7.49
N PRO A 162 14.27 -22.09 6.92
CA PRO A 162 15.11 -22.32 5.75
C PRO A 162 14.77 -21.38 4.59
N SER A 163 15.78 -20.99 3.80
CA SER A 163 15.60 -19.99 2.72
C SER A 163 14.79 -20.50 1.53
N ASP A 164 14.65 -21.82 1.41
CA ASP A 164 13.87 -22.52 0.39
C ASP A 164 12.45 -22.83 0.83
N THR A 165 12.09 -22.48 2.08
CA THR A 165 10.74 -22.68 2.59
C THR A 165 9.79 -21.76 1.85
N SER A 166 8.79 -22.33 1.19
CA SER A 166 7.68 -21.56 0.60
C SER A 166 6.86 -20.96 1.74
N LEU A 167 6.95 -19.63 1.89
CA LEU A 167 6.08 -18.89 2.79
C LEU A 167 4.72 -18.72 2.11
N SER A 168 3.88 -19.73 2.23
CA SER A 168 2.46 -19.71 1.85
C SER A 168 1.61 -19.79 3.11
N TYR A 169 0.37 -19.33 2.99
CA TYR A 169 -0.62 -19.43 4.07
C TYR A 169 -0.86 -20.87 4.48
#